data_f483275a13468775314c788a9e2b3707
#
_entry.id   f483275a13468775314c788a9e2b3707
#
_cell.length_a   1.000
_cell.length_b   1.000
_cell.length_c   1.000
_cell.angle_alpha   90.00
_cell.angle_beta   90.00
_cell.angle_gamma   90.00
#
_symmetry.space_group_name_H-M   'P 1'
#
loop_
_entity.id
_entity.type
_entity.pdbx_description
1 polymer ?
#
loop_
_entity_poly.entity_id
_entity_poly.type
_entity_poly.pdbx_seq_one_letter_code
_entity_poly.pdbx_strand_id
1 'polypeptide(L)' 'MAQRYRPRLLEVKVIPIKPDQWEWQVCEDDTPLVMGYETTRETAQIKGDSALFRLLSAG' A
#
# COMPACT_ATOMS: atom_id res chain seq x y z
N MET A 1 -8.45 20.04 26.99
CA MET A 1 -8.75 18.88 26.23
C MET A 1 -7.52 18.29 25.51
N ALA A 2 -7.35 17.05 25.67
CA ALA A 2 -6.16 16.44 25.12
C ALA A 2 -6.20 16.39 23.59
N GLN A 3 -5.08 16.70 23.01
CA GLN A 3 -4.92 16.57 21.60
C GLN A 3 -4.89 15.09 21.22
N ARG A 4 -5.72 14.70 20.28
CA ARG A 4 -5.71 13.35 19.81
C ARG A 4 -4.76 13.21 18.67
N TYR A 5 -3.76 12.43 18.88
CA TYR A 5 -2.90 12.08 17.78
C TYR A 5 -3.34 10.72 17.23
N ARG A 6 -3.67 10.68 15.96
CA ARG A 6 -4.06 9.44 15.33
C ARG A 6 -3.03 9.09 14.28
N PRO A 7 -2.23 8.07 14.51
CA PRO A 7 -1.31 7.66 13.46
C PRO A 7 -2.10 7.18 12.25
N ARG A 8 -1.52 7.38 11.09
CA ARG A 8 -2.13 6.88 9.87
C ARG A 8 -2.06 5.36 9.88
N LEU A 9 -3.15 4.74 9.53
CA LEU A 9 -3.22 3.29 9.44
C LEU A 9 -3.09 2.89 7.99
N LEU A 10 -1.86 2.78 7.54
CA LEU A 10 -1.57 2.43 6.16
C LEU A 10 -1.24 0.94 6.06
N GLU A 11 -1.67 0.35 4.98
CA GLU A 11 -1.56 -1.09 4.80
C GLU A 11 -1.28 -1.39 3.35
N VAL A 12 -0.39 -2.34 3.10
CA VAL A 12 -0.12 -2.81 1.75
C VAL A 12 -0.93 -4.05 1.50
N LYS A 13 -1.66 -4.07 0.39
CA LYS A 13 -2.40 -5.24 -0.05
C LYS A 13 -1.82 -5.72 -1.37
N VAL A 14 -1.66 -7.02 -1.51
CA VAL A 14 -1.16 -7.63 -2.73
C VAL A 14 -2.19 -8.65 -3.17
N ILE A 15 -2.74 -8.45 -4.37
CA ILE A 15 -3.90 -9.19 -4.83
C ILE A 15 -3.59 -9.87 -6.15
N PRO A 16 -3.79 -11.20 -6.22
CA PRO A 16 -3.61 -11.88 -7.50
C PRO A 16 -4.78 -11.57 -8.43
N ILE A 17 -4.43 -11.12 -9.63
CA ILE A 17 -5.43 -10.83 -10.67
C ILE A 17 -5.45 -11.95 -11.68
N LYS A 18 -4.27 -12.33 -12.17
CA LYS A 18 -4.06 -13.42 -13.11
C LYS A 18 -2.77 -14.10 -12.68
N PRO A 19 -2.45 -15.26 -13.26
CA PRO A 19 -1.20 -15.93 -12.91
C PRO A 19 0.04 -15.06 -13.05
N ASP A 20 0.04 -14.14 -14.00
CA ASP A 20 1.19 -13.27 -14.24
C ASP A 20 0.85 -11.80 -14.00
N GLN A 21 -0.15 -11.50 -13.20
CA GLN A 21 -0.50 -10.12 -12.90
C GLN A 21 -0.93 -10.01 -11.45
N TRP A 22 -0.25 -9.15 -10.72
CA TRP A 22 -0.54 -8.90 -9.31
C TRP A 22 -0.76 -7.42 -9.10
N GLU A 23 -1.80 -7.10 -8.37
CA GLU A 23 -2.07 -5.72 -8.02
C GLU A 23 -1.54 -5.46 -6.62
N TRP A 24 -0.88 -4.32 -6.45
CA TRP A 24 -0.53 -3.87 -5.12
C TRP A 24 -1.27 -2.58 -4.83
N GLN A 25 -1.64 -2.40 -3.58
CA GLN A 25 -2.33 -1.21 -3.14
C GLN A 25 -1.76 -0.77 -1.81
N VAL A 26 -1.70 0.55 -1.60
CA VAL A 26 -1.48 1.08 -0.27
C VAL A 26 -2.77 1.74 0.12
N CYS A 27 -3.35 1.26 1.21
CA CYS A 27 -4.68 1.69 1.64
C CYS A 27 -4.59 2.39 2.99
N GLU A 28 -5.48 3.35 3.18
CA GLU A 28 -5.67 3.99 4.48
C GLU A 28 -7.11 3.74 4.86
N ASP A 29 -7.33 2.99 5.95
CA ASP A 29 -8.66 2.62 6.40
C ASP A 29 -9.47 2.00 5.26
N ASP A 30 -8.83 1.04 4.55
CA ASP A 30 -9.44 0.31 3.44
C ASP A 30 -9.70 1.16 2.20
N THR A 31 -9.24 2.39 2.16
CA THR A 31 -9.36 3.23 0.99
C THR A 31 -8.04 3.23 0.24
N PRO A 32 -8.01 2.73 -1.00
CA PRO A 32 -6.75 2.73 -1.75
C PRO A 32 -6.29 4.15 -2.05
N LEU A 33 -5.04 4.44 -1.72
CA LEU A 33 -4.45 5.74 -2.01
C LEU A 33 -3.60 5.68 -3.27
N VAL A 34 -2.84 4.59 -3.43
CA VAL A 34 -2.06 4.35 -4.63
C VAL A 34 -2.14 2.88 -4.94
N MET A 35 -1.94 2.55 -6.21
CA MET A 35 -1.96 1.17 -6.64
C MET A 35 -1.16 1.00 -7.90
N GLY A 36 -0.82 -0.23 -8.21
CA GLY A 36 -0.10 -0.54 -9.42
C GLY A 36 -0.19 -2.03 -9.70
N TYR A 37 0.41 -2.45 -10.81
CA TYR A 37 0.40 -3.84 -11.23
C TYR A 37 1.82 -4.30 -11.51
N GLU A 38 2.08 -5.54 -11.18
CA GLU A 38 3.36 -6.17 -11.41
C GLU A 38 3.14 -7.58 -11.92
N THR A 39 4.19 -8.17 -12.46
CA THR A 39 4.05 -9.51 -13.03
C THR A 39 4.26 -10.61 -12.00
N THR A 40 4.84 -10.30 -10.85
CA THR A 40 5.05 -11.30 -9.80
C THR A 40 4.59 -10.76 -8.46
N ARG A 41 4.28 -11.69 -7.57
CA ARG A 41 3.87 -11.32 -6.23
C ARG A 41 4.97 -10.59 -5.48
N GLU A 42 6.20 -11.06 -5.64
CA GLU A 42 7.33 -10.45 -4.94
C GLU A 42 7.54 -9.00 -5.35
N THR A 43 7.49 -8.73 -6.64
CA THR A 43 7.67 -7.38 -7.13
C THR A 43 6.52 -6.48 -6.67
N ALA A 44 5.30 -7.02 -6.66
CA ALA A 44 4.17 -6.25 -6.16
C ALA A 44 4.35 -5.88 -4.71
N GLN A 45 4.85 -6.82 -3.90
CA GLN A 45 5.09 -6.53 -2.48
C GLN A 45 6.15 -5.46 -2.32
N ILE A 46 7.23 -5.55 -3.09
CA ILE A 46 8.31 -4.56 -3.02
C ILE A 46 7.80 -3.18 -3.41
N LYS A 47 7.01 -3.11 -4.47
CA LYS A 47 6.48 -1.83 -4.93
C LYS A 47 5.50 -1.24 -3.93
N GLY A 48 4.66 -2.09 -3.36
CA GLY A 48 3.73 -1.65 -2.34
C GLY A 48 4.44 -1.12 -1.11
N ASP A 49 5.46 -1.84 -0.66
CA ASP A 49 6.23 -1.43 0.51
C ASP A 49 6.96 -0.11 0.25
N SER A 50 7.51 0.06 -0.96
CA SER A 50 8.18 1.30 -1.31
C SER A 50 7.21 2.48 -1.31
N ALA A 51 6.01 2.26 -1.86
CA ALA A 51 5.00 3.30 -1.89
C ALA A 51 4.55 3.66 -0.47
N LEU A 52 4.38 2.65 0.37
CA LEU A 52 4.02 2.88 1.77
C LEU A 52 5.07 3.74 2.46
N PHE A 53 6.34 3.39 2.26
CA PHE A 53 7.43 4.14 2.87
C PHE A 53 7.41 5.60 2.44
N ARG A 54 7.17 5.84 1.15
CA ARG A 54 7.10 7.20 0.64
C ARG A 54 5.96 7.98 1.26
N LEU A 55 4.81 7.36 1.40
CA LEU A 55 3.67 8.02 2.00
C LEU A 55 3.94 8.40 3.45
N LEU A 56 4.58 7.49 4.18
CA LEU A 56 4.92 7.77 5.57
C LEU A 56 5.97 8.86 5.69
N SER A 57 6.92 8.88 4.75
CA SER A 57 7.99 9.87 4.78
C SER A 57 7.52 11.25 4.36
N ALA A 58 6.53 11.30 3.49
CA ALA A 58 6.01 12.57 2.99
C ALA A 58 5.08 13.24 3.98
N GLY A 59 4.46 12.42 4.79
CA GLY A 59 3.48 12.91 5.71
C GLY A 59 4.02 13.45 6.96
#